data_3cc9a8dc90e554bd37cd0d795ea83d4d
#
_entry.id   3cc9a8dc90e554bd37cd0d795ea83d4d
#
_cell.length_a   1.000
_cell.length_b   1.000
_cell.length_c   1.000
_cell.angle_alpha   90.00
_cell.angle_beta   90.00
_cell.angle_gamma   90.00
#
_symmetry.space_group_name_H-M   'P 1'
#
loop_
_entity.id
_entity.type
_entity.pdbx_description
1 polymer ?
#
loop_
_entity_poly.entity_id
_entity_poly.type
_entity_poly.pdbx_seq_one_letter_code
_entity_poly.pdbx_strand_id
1 'polypeptide(L)'
;MLITLIILVLSAAFFVAGKVRSDIVALCALIGLLIFQILTPEEALSGFSNSVVIMMVGLFVVGGAIFQTGLAKMISSRILKLAGKSELKLFLLVMLVTSAIGAFVSNTGTVALMLPIVVSLALSAGMNPSRLLMPLAFASSMGGMMTLIGTPPNLVIQNTLTGAGFEPLSFFSFLPVGIVCVIVGTLVLMPLTKWFLSKKGKKNDGTLSGKSLDQLVQEYGLSSNLFRLRAVNDSRLIGKTIIDLDVRRKYGLNIIEVRRVDSSQHRFLKTITQKLASPDTTIWVGDVLYITGEVSNVNRFAEDFLMEMLDGHTTEEASKADKSLDFYDIGIAEIVLMPSSNIVNRTVKEAGFRDKFNVNVLGIRRKKEYILRELGRERMHSGDVLLVQGAWQDIARISREDSDWVVLGQPLAEAAKVTLDYKAPIAAAIMVLMVAMMVFDFIPVAPVTAVMIAGLLMVLTGCFRNVEAAYKTINWETIVLFAAMLPMSLALEKTGASEYISNSLVSGLGSYGPIVLMAGIYFTTSLMTMFISNTVTAVLMAPIALQSAVQIGVSPVPFLFAVTVAASMCFASPFSTPPNALVMPAGQYTFMAVSYTHLTLP
;
A
#
# COMPACT_ATOMS: atom_id res chain seq x y z
N MET A 1 21.21 -9.02 -32.74
CA MET A 1 20.17 -8.04 -33.05
C MET A 1 18.78 -8.66 -33.20
N LEU A 2 18.51 -9.54 -34.23
CA LEU A 2 17.17 -10.07 -34.46
C LEU A 2 16.58 -10.80 -33.25
N ILE A 3 17.38 -11.66 -32.58
CA ILE A 3 16.94 -12.39 -31.40
C ILE A 3 16.58 -11.45 -30.25
N THR A 4 17.38 -10.40 -30.01
CA THR A 4 17.10 -9.40 -28.98
C THR A 4 15.80 -8.66 -29.27
N LEU A 5 15.55 -8.28 -30.51
CA LEU A 5 14.29 -7.65 -30.93
C LEU A 5 13.10 -8.59 -30.76
N ILE A 6 13.25 -9.89 -31.08
CA ILE A 6 12.21 -10.88 -30.86
C ILE A 6 11.90 -11.02 -29.36
N ILE A 7 12.91 -11.13 -28.50
CA ILE A 7 12.73 -11.20 -27.04
C ILE A 7 12.04 -9.93 -26.54
N LEU A 8 12.46 -8.76 -27.00
CA LEU A 8 11.84 -7.48 -26.64
C LEU A 8 10.35 -7.42 -27.02
N VAL A 9 10.02 -7.76 -28.28
CA VAL A 9 8.64 -7.75 -28.78
C VAL A 9 7.78 -8.78 -28.07
N LEU A 10 8.28 -9.99 -27.83
CA LEU A 10 7.56 -11.02 -27.09
C LEU A 10 7.32 -10.57 -25.64
N SER A 11 8.32 -10.00 -24.98
CA SER A 11 8.17 -9.46 -23.62
C SER A 11 7.10 -8.37 -23.58
N ALA A 12 7.15 -7.42 -24.52
CA ALA A 12 6.14 -6.37 -24.63
C ALA A 12 4.73 -6.95 -24.88
N ALA A 13 4.60 -7.95 -25.75
CA ALA A 13 3.34 -8.63 -26.02
C ALA A 13 2.77 -9.34 -24.78
N PHE A 14 3.61 -10.02 -23.99
CA PHE A 14 3.19 -10.66 -22.75
C PHE A 14 2.83 -9.63 -21.66
N PHE A 15 3.54 -8.51 -21.57
CA PHE A 15 3.16 -7.41 -20.67
C PHE A 15 1.79 -6.84 -21.04
N VAL A 16 1.52 -6.61 -22.33
CA VAL A 16 0.21 -6.14 -22.83
C VAL A 16 -0.89 -7.16 -22.57
N ALA A 17 -0.61 -8.46 -22.75
CA ALA A 17 -1.58 -9.51 -22.54
C ALA A 17 -2.03 -9.61 -21.06
N GLY A 18 -1.20 -9.19 -20.09
CA GLY A 18 -1.52 -9.14 -18.67
C GLY A 18 -1.85 -10.47 -17.99
N LYS A 19 -1.68 -11.60 -18.70
CA LYS A 19 -2.01 -12.95 -18.19
C LYS A 19 -0.94 -13.53 -17.26
N VAL A 20 0.28 -13.03 -17.37
CA VAL A 20 1.45 -13.48 -16.59
C VAL A 20 1.97 -12.28 -15.80
N ARG A 21 2.41 -12.51 -14.57
CA ARG A 21 3.00 -11.45 -13.75
C ARG A 21 4.22 -10.84 -14.43
N SER A 22 4.36 -9.52 -14.29
CA SER A 22 5.40 -8.76 -14.98
C SER A 22 6.82 -9.17 -14.60
N ASP A 23 7.07 -9.52 -13.34
CA ASP A 23 8.37 -9.99 -12.86
C ASP A 23 8.78 -11.32 -13.52
N ILE A 24 7.82 -12.24 -13.72
CA ILE A 24 8.06 -13.52 -14.38
C ILE A 24 8.41 -13.31 -15.86
N VAL A 25 7.68 -12.43 -16.55
CA VAL A 25 7.98 -12.10 -17.96
C VAL A 25 9.38 -11.52 -18.09
N ALA A 26 9.77 -10.61 -17.20
CA ALA A 26 11.10 -10.02 -17.17
C ALA A 26 12.21 -11.06 -16.92
N LEU A 27 12.00 -11.98 -15.97
CA LEU A 27 12.92 -13.08 -15.72
C LEU A 27 13.04 -14.02 -16.92
N CYS A 28 11.95 -14.36 -17.58
CA CYS A 28 11.96 -15.17 -18.80
C CYS A 28 12.74 -14.48 -19.93
N ALA A 29 12.59 -13.15 -20.09
CA ALA A 29 13.35 -12.37 -21.04
C ALA A 29 14.84 -12.40 -20.72
N LEU A 30 15.21 -12.19 -19.44
CA LEU A 30 16.59 -12.26 -18.98
C LEU A 30 17.22 -13.64 -19.22
N ILE A 31 16.51 -14.72 -18.89
CA ILE A 31 16.93 -16.09 -19.16
C ILE A 31 17.09 -16.32 -20.67
N GLY A 32 16.19 -15.79 -21.48
CA GLY A 32 16.30 -15.84 -22.94
C GLY A 32 17.60 -15.20 -23.44
N LEU A 33 17.92 -14.01 -22.92
CA LEU A 33 19.20 -13.32 -23.27
C LEU A 33 20.45 -14.12 -22.88
N LEU A 34 20.38 -14.86 -21.77
CA LEU A 34 21.45 -15.77 -21.33
C LEU A 34 21.57 -17.00 -22.23
N ILE A 35 20.45 -17.69 -22.52
CA ILE A 35 20.43 -18.90 -23.35
C ILE A 35 20.98 -18.63 -24.75
N PHE A 36 20.61 -17.48 -25.34
CA PHE A 36 21.12 -17.07 -26.64
C PHE A 36 22.49 -16.40 -26.59
N GLN A 37 23.16 -16.39 -25.43
CA GLN A 37 24.51 -15.86 -25.22
C GLN A 37 24.67 -14.38 -25.65
N ILE A 38 23.60 -13.59 -25.54
CA ILE A 38 23.62 -12.15 -25.81
C ILE A 38 24.28 -11.41 -24.63
N LEU A 39 23.98 -11.87 -23.42
CA LEU A 39 24.59 -11.39 -22.17
C LEU A 39 25.36 -12.50 -21.48
N THR A 40 26.44 -12.12 -20.80
CA THR A 40 27.13 -13.02 -19.85
C THR A 40 26.33 -13.11 -18.55
N PRO A 41 26.56 -14.14 -17.70
CA PRO A 41 25.92 -14.23 -16.39
C PRO A 41 26.14 -13.00 -15.51
N GLU A 42 27.33 -12.43 -15.53
CA GLU A 42 27.69 -11.22 -14.77
C GLU A 42 26.86 -10.02 -15.25
N GLU A 43 26.76 -9.84 -16.56
CA GLU A 43 25.96 -8.76 -17.16
C GLU A 43 24.46 -8.93 -16.89
N ALA A 44 23.95 -10.16 -16.95
CA ALA A 44 22.57 -10.45 -16.63
C ALA A 44 22.23 -10.20 -15.15
N LEU A 45 23.16 -10.52 -14.25
CA LEU A 45 22.98 -10.30 -12.82
C LEU A 45 23.29 -8.86 -12.38
N SER A 46 23.95 -8.06 -13.22
CA SER A 46 24.29 -6.66 -12.90
C SER A 46 23.08 -5.80 -12.51
N GLY A 47 21.90 -6.11 -13.05
CA GLY A 47 20.67 -5.45 -12.66
C GLY A 47 20.29 -5.65 -11.20
N PHE A 48 20.55 -6.82 -10.62
CA PHE A 48 20.23 -7.12 -9.22
C PHE A 48 21.21 -6.46 -8.23
N SER A 49 22.42 -6.12 -8.66
CA SER A 49 23.41 -5.37 -7.89
C SER A 49 23.40 -3.86 -8.19
N ASN A 50 22.48 -3.39 -9.03
CA ASN A 50 22.39 -2.00 -9.40
C ASN A 50 21.98 -1.12 -8.21
N SER A 51 22.69 0.00 -8.04
CA SER A 51 22.46 0.94 -6.92
C SER A 51 21.03 1.48 -6.89
N VAL A 52 20.38 1.66 -8.05
CA VAL A 52 19.00 2.14 -8.16
C VAL A 52 18.02 1.09 -7.63
N VAL A 53 18.23 -0.20 -7.92
CA VAL A 53 17.39 -1.29 -7.40
C VAL A 53 17.50 -1.37 -5.88
N ILE A 54 18.70 -1.26 -5.33
CA ILE A 54 18.93 -1.25 -3.88
C ILE A 54 18.29 -0.01 -3.25
N MET A 55 18.40 1.15 -3.89
CA MET A 55 17.74 2.39 -3.45
C MET A 55 16.22 2.25 -3.43
N MET A 56 15.62 1.60 -4.42
CA MET A 56 14.17 1.34 -4.45
C MET A 56 13.71 0.48 -3.26
N VAL A 57 14.48 -0.54 -2.87
CA VAL A 57 14.19 -1.34 -1.67
C VAL A 57 14.13 -0.45 -0.43
N GLY A 58 15.14 0.38 -0.21
CA GLY A 58 15.17 1.32 0.91
C GLY A 58 14.02 2.33 0.89
N LEU A 59 13.67 2.85 -0.29
CA LEU A 59 12.54 3.77 -0.46
C LEU A 59 11.18 3.13 -0.14
N PHE A 60 10.98 1.87 -0.48
CA PHE A 60 9.76 1.15 -0.06
C PHE A 60 9.69 1.04 1.47
N VAL A 61 10.81 0.80 2.14
CA VAL A 61 10.87 0.76 3.61
C VAL A 61 10.58 2.14 4.19
N VAL A 62 11.24 3.21 3.71
CA VAL A 62 10.98 4.58 4.20
C VAL A 62 9.52 4.99 3.97
N GLY A 63 9.00 4.77 2.76
CA GLY A 63 7.59 5.01 2.44
C GLY A 63 6.63 4.24 3.34
N GLY A 64 6.91 2.95 3.56
CA GLY A 64 6.14 2.10 4.48
C GLY A 64 6.13 2.62 5.92
N ALA A 65 7.27 3.12 6.42
CA ALA A 65 7.36 3.72 7.75
C ALA A 65 6.51 5.00 7.88
N ILE A 66 6.52 5.86 6.85
CA ILE A 66 5.66 7.06 6.79
C ILE A 66 4.18 6.68 6.90
N PHE A 67 3.79 5.55 6.31
CA PHE A 67 2.44 5.00 6.43
C PHE A 67 2.17 4.47 7.84
N GLN A 68 3.01 3.57 8.35
CA GLN A 68 2.77 2.92 9.63
C GLN A 68 2.81 3.89 10.81
N THR A 69 3.61 4.95 10.73
CA THR A 69 3.64 6.02 11.75
C THR A 69 2.51 7.04 11.60
N GLY A 70 1.66 6.94 10.57
CA GLY A 70 0.56 7.88 10.34
C GLY A 70 1.00 9.32 10.04
N LEU A 71 2.29 9.55 9.75
CA LEU A 71 2.82 10.89 9.47
C LEU A 71 2.03 11.57 8.33
N ALA A 72 1.87 10.89 7.21
CA ALA A 72 1.13 11.42 6.07
C ALA A 72 -0.35 11.66 6.41
N LYS A 73 -0.99 10.78 7.20
CA LYS A 73 -2.36 10.94 7.70
C LYS A 73 -2.50 12.17 8.60
N MET A 74 -1.56 12.36 9.52
CA MET A 74 -1.57 13.49 10.45
C MET A 74 -1.44 14.83 9.72
N ILE A 75 -0.51 14.92 8.76
CA ILE A 75 -0.30 16.13 7.95
C ILE A 75 -1.52 16.42 7.10
N SER A 76 -1.99 15.42 6.31
CA SER A 76 -3.10 15.58 5.39
C SER A 76 -4.40 15.96 6.11
N SER A 77 -4.73 15.28 7.22
CA SER A 77 -5.98 15.54 7.95
C SER A 77 -6.03 16.97 8.54
N ARG A 78 -4.90 17.48 9.03
CA ARG A 78 -4.82 18.87 9.56
C ARG A 78 -5.01 19.89 8.44
N ILE A 79 -4.30 19.72 7.31
CA ILE A 79 -4.36 20.67 6.19
C ILE A 79 -5.73 20.64 5.52
N LEU A 80 -6.28 19.46 5.28
CA LEU A 80 -7.58 19.34 4.61
C LEU A 80 -8.75 19.91 5.45
N LYS A 81 -8.66 19.87 6.78
CA LYS A 81 -9.64 20.52 7.67
C LYS A 81 -9.72 22.04 7.46
N LEU A 82 -8.67 22.69 6.96
CA LEU A 82 -8.68 24.12 6.63
C LEU A 82 -9.63 24.47 5.46
N ALA A 83 -10.03 23.49 4.66
CA ALA A 83 -10.99 23.71 3.57
C ALA A 83 -12.39 24.11 4.06
N GLY A 84 -12.76 23.69 5.28
CA GLY A 84 -14.11 23.87 5.81
C GLY A 84 -15.17 23.23 4.90
N LYS A 85 -16.23 23.97 4.57
CA LYS A 85 -17.33 23.51 3.68
C LYS A 85 -17.15 23.96 2.21
N SER A 86 -16.01 24.54 1.85
CA SER A 86 -15.79 25.05 0.49
C SER A 86 -15.30 23.95 -0.45
N GLU A 87 -16.09 23.60 -1.47
CA GLU A 87 -15.75 22.60 -2.49
C GLU A 87 -14.44 22.96 -3.21
N LEU A 88 -14.28 24.22 -3.61
CA LEU A 88 -13.09 24.70 -4.31
C LEU A 88 -11.83 24.58 -3.46
N LYS A 89 -11.90 25.03 -2.20
CA LYS A 89 -10.76 24.92 -1.27
C LYS A 89 -10.40 23.45 -1.01
N LEU A 90 -11.40 22.58 -0.83
CA LEU A 90 -11.16 21.16 -0.61
C LEU A 90 -10.51 20.51 -1.83
N PHE A 91 -10.99 20.82 -3.04
CA PHE A 91 -10.39 20.34 -4.28
C PHE A 91 -8.91 20.78 -4.40
N LEU A 92 -8.63 22.07 -4.23
CA LEU A 92 -7.27 22.59 -4.33
C LEU A 92 -6.34 21.99 -3.26
N LEU A 93 -6.82 21.86 -2.02
CA LEU A 93 -6.04 21.27 -0.94
C LEU A 93 -5.82 19.76 -1.16
N VAL A 94 -6.79 19.03 -1.68
CA VAL A 94 -6.62 17.62 -2.07
C VAL A 94 -5.54 17.51 -3.12
N MET A 95 -5.57 18.32 -4.19
CA MET A 95 -4.54 18.32 -5.23
C MET A 95 -3.16 18.61 -4.66
N LEU A 96 -3.03 19.69 -3.88
CA LEU A 96 -1.75 20.12 -3.32
C LEU A 96 -1.17 19.10 -2.32
N VAL A 97 -1.98 18.68 -1.33
CA VAL A 97 -1.52 17.77 -0.25
C VAL A 97 -1.18 16.41 -0.82
N THR A 98 -2.02 15.89 -1.72
CA THR A 98 -1.78 14.59 -2.34
C THR A 98 -0.51 14.61 -3.19
N SER A 99 -0.29 15.66 -3.99
CA SER A 99 0.93 15.81 -4.78
C SER A 99 2.16 15.94 -3.89
N ALA A 100 2.07 16.71 -2.80
CA ALA A 100 3.18 16.85 -1.86
C ALA A 100 3.55 15.52 -1.17
N ILE A 101 2.55 14.71 -0.78
CA ILE A 101 2.80 13.38 -0.20
C ILE A 101 3.33 12.42 -1.28
N GLY A 102 2.73 12.42 -2.47
CA GLY A 102 3.13 11.59 -3.61
C GLY A 102 4.57 11.85 -4.07
N ALA A 103 5.13 13.03 -3.80
CA ALA A 103 6.52 13.34 -4.08
C ALA A 103 7.53 12.51 -3.27
N PHE A 104 7.13 11.99 -2.10
CA PHE A 104 8.01 11.25 -1.19
C PHE A 104 7.55 9.82 -0.91
N VAL A 105 6.31 9.50 -1.24
CA VAL A 105 5.66 8.21 -0.95
C VAL A 105 5.08 7.63 -2.24
N SER A 106 5.04 6.30 -2.34
CA SER A 106 4.50 5.66 -3.54
C SER A 106 3.07 6.13 -3.87
N ASN A 107 2.77 6.30 -5.15
CA ASN A 107 1.47 6.79 -5.63
C ASN A 107 0.31 5.94 -5.08
N THR A 108 0.43 4.61 -5.13
CA THR A 108 -0.59 3.68 -4.63
C THR A 108 -0.86 3.89 -3.15
N GLY A 109 0.20 4.02 -2.38
CA GLY A 109 0.12 4.24 -0.98
C GLY A 109 -0.51 5.60 -0.64
N THR A 110 -0.11 6.64 -1.31
CA THR A 110 -0.69 7.98 -1.12
C THR A 110 -2.19 7.97 -1.34
N VAL A 111 -2.67 7.31 -2.41
CA VAL A 111 -4.12 7.18 -2.68
C VAL A 111 -4.81 6.33 -1.61
N ALA A 112 -4.25 5.18 -1.23
CA ALA A 112 -4.84 4.30 -0.23
C ALA A 112 -5.03 5.02 1.13
N LEU A 113 -4.09 5.88 1.52
CA LEU A 113 -4.16 6.67 2.74
C LEU A 113 -5.14 7.84 2.63
N MET A 114 -5.10 8.58 1.51
CA MET A 114 -5.88 9.80 1.34
C MET A 114 -7.35 9.52 1.05
N LEU A 115 -7.67 8.39 0.41
CA LEU A 115 -9.02 8.02 -0.01
C LEU A 115 -10.04 8.09 1.14
N PRO A 116 -9.85 7.40 2.29
CA PRO A 116 -10.82 7.47 3.39
C PRO A 116 -10.93 8.87 4.00
N ILE A 117 -9.84 9.63 4.03
CA ILE A 117 -9.81 11.01 4.57
C ILE A 117 -10.65 11.92 3.66
N VAL A 118 -10.42 11.85 2.35
CA VAL A 118 -11.11 12.67 1.36
C VAL A 118 -12.60 12.32 1.29
N VAL A 119 -12.96 11.03 1.35
CA VAL A 119 -14.36 10.58 1.41
C VAL A 119 -15.05 11.13 2.66
N SER A 120 -14.44 10.98 3.82
CA SER A 120 -15.00 11.47 5.09
C SER A 120 -15.22 12.99 5.08
N LEU A 121 -14.25 13.76 4.56
CA LEU A 121 -14.35 15.22 4.50
C LEU A 121 -15.37 15.67 3.44
N ALA A 122 -15.44 15.02 2.30
CA ALA A 122 -16.44 15.32 1.29
C ALA A 122 -17.86 15.11 1.82
N LEU A 123 -18.12 13.99 2.50
CA LEU A 123 -19.42 13.69 3.12
C LEU A 123 -19.75 14.69 4.22
N SER A 124 -18.80 15.04 5.08
CA SER A 124 -19.02 16.03 6.15
C SER A 124 -19.26 17.45 5.61
N ALA A 125 -18.76 17.76 4.42
CA ALA A 125 -19.03 19.01 3.70
C ALA A 125 -20.32 18.97 2.84
N GLY A 126 -21.05 17.83 2.84
CA GLY A 126 -22.28 17.64 2.05
C GLY A 126 -22.01 17.47 0.53
N MET A 127 -20.80 17.05 0.16
CA MET A 127 -20.36 16.90 -1.23
C MET A 127 -20.31 15.43 -1.64
N ASN A 128 -20.47 15.17 -2.95
CA ASN A 128 -20.25 13.83 -3.50
C ASN A 128 -18.74 13.52 -3.56
N PRO A 129 -18.25 12.49 -2.84
CA PRO A 129 -16.85 12.11 -2.85
C PRO A 129 -16.27 11.82 -4.24
N SER A 130 -17.10 11.30 -5.17
CA SER A 130 -16.67 10.97 -6.53
C SER A 130 -16.02 12.14 -7.28
N ARG A 131 -16.35 13.39 -6.93
CA ARG A 131 -15.74 14.57 -7.54
C ARG A 131 -14.28 14.78 -7.15
N LEU A 132 -13.84 14.20 -6.05
CA LEU A 132 -12.50 14.38 -5.48
C LEU A 132 -11.59 13.17 -5.64
N LEU A 133 -12.16 11.97 -5.84
CA LEU A 133 -11.40 10.73 -5.82
C LEU A 133 -10.55 10.53 -7.09
N MET A 134 -11.06 10.92 -8.27
CA MET A 134 -10.26 10.87 -9.49
C MET A 134 -9.14 11.93 -9.49
N PRO A 135 -9.40 13.20 -9.15
CA PRO A 135 -8.34 14.17 -8.89
C PRO A 135 -7.30 13.71 -7.88
N LEU A 136 -7.72 13.01 -6.83
CA LEU A 136 -6.82 12.41 -5.85
C LEU A 136 -5.81 11.43 -6.50
N ALA A 137 -6.28 10.51 -7.33
CA ALA A 137 -5.42 9.54 -8.00
C ALA A 137 -4.41 10.22 -8.93
N PHE A 138 -4.87 11.23 -9.66
CA PHE A 138 -4.02 11.98 -10.59
C PHE A 138 -3.01 12.88 -9.88
N ALA A 139 -3.43 13.56 -8.82
CA ALA A 139 -2.54 14.35 -7.98
C ALA A 139 -1.41 13.50 -7.38
N SER A 140 -1.71 12.26 -6.98
CA SER A 140 -0.69 11.32 -6.50
C SER A 140 0.34 11.00 -7.58
N SER A 141 -0.10 10.71 -8.81
CA SER A 141 0.80 10.41 -9.94
C SER A 141 1.62 11.64 -10.37
N MET A 142 1.01 12.82 -10.42
CA MET A 142 1.70 14.07 -10.72
C MET A 142 2.70 14.44 -9.61
N GLY A 143 2.35 14.19 -8.35
CA GLY A 143 3.25 14.36 -7.21
C GLY A 143 4.49 13.49 -7.31
N GLY A 144 4.32 12.22 -7.71
CA GLY A 144 5.44 11.30 -7.92
C GLY A 144 6.47 11.77 -8.93
N MET A 145 6.08 12.65 -9.87
CA MET A 145 7.01 13.25 -10.83
C MET A 145 7.78 14.47 -10.29
N MET A 146 7.60 14.88 -9.04
CA MET A 146 8.25 16.08 -8.49
C MET A 146 9.65 15.83 -7.96
N THR A 147 9.97 14.60 -7.59
CA THR A 147 11.28 14.23 -7.01
C THR A 147 11.86 13.01 -7.70
N LEU A 148 13.16 12.82 -7.56
CA LEU A 148 13.85 11.66 -8.11
C LEU A 148 13.26 10.33 -7.61
N ILE A 149 12.78 10.28 -6.36
CA ILE A 149 12.32 9.07 -5.66
C ILE A 149 10.81 8.84 -5.69
N GLY A 150 10.03 9.81 -6.16
CA GLY A 150 8.57 9.76 -6.06
C GLY A 150 7.92 8.69 -6.95
N THR A 151 8.58 8.32 -8.06
CA THR A 151 8.08 7.27 -8.96
C THR A 151 9.24 6.48 -9.59
N PRO A 152 9.10 5.15 -9.80
CA PRO A 152 10.14 4.31 -10.42
C PRO A 152 10.64 4.80 -11.79
N PRO A 153 9.81 5.32 -12.72
CA PRO A 153 10.30 5.88 -13.98
C PRO A 153 11.41 6.92 -13.84
N ASN A 154 11.38 7.78 -12.81
CA ASN A 154 12.41 8.79 -12.58
C ASN A 154 13.78 8.13 -12.29
N LEU A 155 13.77 7.04 -11.54
CA LEU A 155 14.97 6.26 -11.22
C LEU A 155 15.50 5.50 -12.46
N VAL A 156 14.62 5.03 -13.33
CA VAL A 156 14.99 4.43 -14.62
C VAL A 156 15.79 5.43 -15.44
N ILE A 157 15.28 6.64 -15.59
CA ILE A 157 15.92 7.70 -16.38
C ILE A 157 17.26 8.07 -15.78
N GLN A 158 17.34 8.22 -14.46
CA GLN A 158 18.60 8.46 -13.76
C GLN A 158 19.63 7.39 -14.09
N ASN A 159 19.23 6.11 -14.02
CA ASN A 159 20.13 4.99 -14.33
C ASN A 159 20.57 4.98 -15.80
N THR A 160 19.63 5.23 -16.73
CA THR A 160 19.93 5.27 -18.16
C THR A 160 20.89 6.42 -18.48
N LEU A 161 20.70 7.58 -17.85
CA LEU A 161 21.55 8.76 -18.06
C LEU A 161 22.97 8.52 -17.53
N THR A 162 23.09 8.03 -16.29
CA THR A 162 24.40 7.76 -15.67
C THR A 162 25.12 6.58 -16.32
N GLY A 163 24.38 5.55 -16.76
CA GLY A 163 24.93 4.41 -17.51
C GLY A 163 25.55 4.81 -18.85
N ALA A 164 25.04 5.87 -19.47
CA ALA A 164 25.58 6.44 -20.70
C ALA A 164 26.69 7.50 -20.47
N GLY A 165 27.15 7.67 -19.22
CA GLY A 165 28.25 8.58 -18.87
C GLY A 165 27.87 10.05 -18.74
N PHE A 166 26.58 10.38 -18.70
CA PHE A 166 26.11 11.74 -18.42
C PHE A 166 26.06 12.01 -16.92
N GLU A 167 26.05 13.29 -16.55
CA GLU A 167 25.94 13.71 -15.16
C GLU A 167 24.62 13.27 -14.53
N PRO A 168 24.64 12.82 -13.24
CA PRO A 168 23.44 12.43 -12.54
C PRO A 168 22.51 13.63 -12.31
N LEU A 169 21.20 13.39 -12.36
CA LEU A 169 20.18 14.37 -12.00
C LEU A 169 20.17 14.59 -10.49
N SER A 170 19.97 15.82 -10.04
CA SER A 170 19.79 16.14 -8.64
C SER A 170 18.41 15.66 -8.14
N PHE A 171 18.25 15.60 -6.81
CA PHE A 171 17.01 15.15 -6.19
C PHE A 171 15.75 15.90 -6.68
N PHE A 172 15.88 17.22 -6.88
CA PHE A 172 14.79 18.10 -7.31
C PHE A 172 14.82 18.47 -8.79
N SER A 173 15.61 17.80 -9.64
CA SER A 173 15.65 18.08 -11.08
C SER A 173 14.27 17.95 -11.75
N PHE A 174 13.41 17.09 -11.23
CA PHE A 174 12.05 16.88 -11.73
C PHE A 174 11.02 17.90 -11.22
N LEU A 175 11.36 18.67 -10.17
CA LEU A 175 10.43 19.57 -9.49
C LEU A 175 9.76 20.61 -10.42
N PRO A 176 10.51 21.30 -11.32
CA PRO A 176 9.90 22.28 -12.23
C PRO A 176 8.82 21.67 -13.13
N VAL A 177 9.12 20.51 -13.71
CA VAL A 177 8.18 19.80 -14.59
C VAL A 177 6.99 19.28 -13.78
N GLY A 178 7.23 18.68 -12.61
CA GLY A 178 6.18 18.20 -11.73
C GLY A 178 5.23 19.32 -11.27
N ILE A 179 5.75 20.49 -10.90
CA ILE A 179 4.92 21.66 -10.53
C ILE A 179 4.04 22.09 -11.71
N VAL A 180 4.60 22.19 -12.91
CA VAL A 180 3.82 22.54 -14.11
C VAL A 180 2.71 21.52 -14.34
N CYS A 181 3.01 20.22 -14.24
CA CYS A 181 2.01 19.16 -14.38
C CYS A 181 0.89 19.26 -13.32
N VAL A 182 1.23 19.55 -12.06
CA VAL A 182 0.24 19.74 -10.97
C VAL A 182 -0.63 20.97 -11.24
N ILE A 183 -0.04 22.09 -11.65
CA ILE A 183 -0.79 23.32 -11.94
C ILE A 183 -1.74 23.10 -13.12
N VAL A 184 -1.22 22.62 -14.25
CA VAL A 184 -2.02 22.36 -15.45
C VAL A 184 -3.10 21.32 -15.17
N GLY A 185 -2.73 20.20 -14.53
CA GLY A 185 -3.68 19.16 -14.14
C GLY A 185 -4.78 19.70 -13.21
N THR A 186 -4.45 20.55 -12.24
CA THR A 186 -5.43 21.18 -11.34
C THR A 186 -6.39 22.08 -12.11
N LEU A 187 -5.87 22.92 -13.03
CA LEU A 187 -6.68 23.82 -13.84
C LEU A 187 -7.62 23.08 -14.78
N VAL A 188 -7.18 21.97 -15.35
CA VAL A 188 -7.99 21.16 -16.28
C VAL A 188 -8.99 20.28 -15.54
N LEU A 189 -8.58 19.60 -14.46
CA LEU A 189 -9.45 18.70 -13.70
C LEU A 189 -10.58 19.44 -12.98
N MET A 190 -10.38 20.67 -12.56
CA MET A 190 -11.37 21.46 -11.84
C MET A 190 -12.68 21.66 -12.63
N PRO A 191 -12.68 22.16 -13.89
CA PRO A 191 -13.89 22.27 -14.70
C PRO A 191 -14.41 20.88 -15.12
N LEU A 192 -13.53 19.93 -15.45
CA LEU A 192 -13.94 18.60 -15.87
C LEU A 192 -14.75 17.87 -14.80
N THR A 193 -14.30 17.89 -13.55
CA THR A 193 -15.00 17.23 -12.44
C THR A 193 -16.36 17.85 -12.18
N LYS A 194 -16.50 19.17 -12.35
CA LYS A 194 -17.81 19.84 -12.28
C LYS A 194 -18.74 19.43 -13.40
N TRP A 195 -18.22 19.28 -14.61
CA TRP A 195 -19.05 19.01 -15.78
C TRP A 195 -19.46 17.53 -15.90
N PHE A 196 -18.50 16.60 -15.78
CA PHE A 196 -18.76 15.17 -15.97
C PHE A 196 -19.29 14.45 -14.72
N LEU A 197 -18.86 14.85 -13.52
CA LEU A 197 -19.22 14.19 -12.26
C LEU A 197 -20.37 14.90 -11.52
N SER A 198 -20.97 15.92 -12.15
CA SER A 198 -22.06 16.72 -11.55
C SER A 198 -23.43 16.03 -11.61
N LYS A 199 -23.61 14.90 -12.29
CA LYS A 199 -24.87 14.17 -12.27
C LYS A 199 -25.12 13.71 -10.83
N LYS A 200 -26.17 14.27 -10.21
CA LYS A 200 -26.73 13.84 -8.92
C LYS A 200 -26.87 12.33 -8.94
N GLY A 201 -25.93 11.63 -8.30
CA GLY A 201 -26.18 10.24 -7.95
C GLY A 201 -27.47 10.22 -7.15
N LYS A 202 -28.46 9.43 -7.57
CA LYS A 202 -29.56 9.06 -6.71
C LYS A 202 -28.96 8.75 -5.35
N LYS A 203 -29.52 9.36 -4.30
CA LYS A 203 -29.31 8.88 -2.94
C LYS A 203 -29.64 7.39 -2.92
N ASN A 204 -28.65 6.56 -3.17
CA ASN A 204 -28.73 5.18 -2.73
C ASN A 204 -28.39 5.23 -1.24
N ASP A 205 -29.45 5.29 -0.43
CA ASP A 205 -29.39 5.04 1.03
C ASP A 205 -28.97 3.58 1.33
N GLY A 206 -28.25 2.94 0.45
CA GLY A 206 -27.86 1.53 0.50
C GLY A 206 -26.36 1.25 0.44
N THR A 207 -25.49 2.21 0.72
CA THR A 207 -24.14 1.84 1.12
C THR A 207 -24.22 1.21 2.50
N LEU A 208 -23.92 -0.09 2.58
CA LEU A 208 -23.60 -0.83 3.80
C LEU A 208 -22.43 -0.10 4.47
N SER A 209 -22.70 1.01 5.12
CA SER A 209 -21.74 1.79 5.88
C SER A 209 -21.35 0.93 7.09
N GLY A 210 -20.22 0.27 7.00
CA GLY A 210 -19.65 -0.46 8.12
C GLY A 210 -19.44 0.50 9.29
N LYS A 211 -19.67 -0.01 10.49
CA LYS A 211 -19.40 0.72 11.73
C LYS A 211 -17.92 0.87 11.92
N SER A 212 -17.47 1.96 12.58
CA SER A 212 -16.06 2.10 12.96
C SER A 212 -15.66 1.05 13.99
N LEU A 213 -14.35 0.74 14.08
CA LEU A 213 -13.83 -0.21 15.09
C LEU A 213 -14.25 0.15 16.50
N ASP A 214 -14.19 1.44 16.87
CA ASP A 214 -14.63 1.91 18.19
C ASP A 214 -16.13 1.71 18.43
N GLN A 215 -16.94 1.91 17.40
CA GLN A 215 -18.39 1.65 17.48
C GLN A 215 -18.68 0.16 17.64
N LEU A 216 -17.96 -0.72 16.94
CA LEU A 216 -18.10 -2.17 17.10
C LEU A 216 -17.70 -2.62 18.52
N VAL A 217 -16.59 -2.11 19.03
CA VAL A 217 -16.13 -2.39 20.41
C VAL A 217 -17.18 -1.97 21.44
N GLN A 218 -17.78 -0.77 21.29
CA GLN A 218 -18.81 -0.27 22.20
C GLN A 218 -20.12 -1.05 22.09
N GLU A 219 -20.59 -1.29 20.88
CA GLU A 219 -21.91 -1.90 20.63
C GLU A 219 -21.96 -3.38 21.04
N TYR A 220 -20.85 -4.12 20.82
CA TYR A 220 -20.73 -5.50 21.29
C TYR A 220 -20.23 -5.60 22.73
N GLY A 221 -20.02 -4.48 23.42
CA GLY A 221 -19.57 -4.45 24.81
C GLY A 221 -18.22 -5.18 25.03
N LEU A 222 -17.34 -5.20 24.02
CA LEU A 222 -16.08 -5.92 24.12
C LEU A 222 -15.20 -5.37 25.23
N SER A 223 -15.21 -4.05 25.47
CA SER A 223 -14.41 -3.39 26.50
C SER A 223 -14.80 -3.82 27.93
N SER A 224 -16.03 -4.23 28.15
CA SER A 224 -16.51 -4.66 29.48
C SER A 224 -16.26 -6.13 29.76
N ASN A 225 -16.04 -6.94 28.72
CA ASN A 225 -15.87 -8.40 28.82
C ASN A 225 -14.49 -8.87 28.39
N LEU A 226 -13.57 -7.96 28.09
CA LEU A 226 -12.20 -8.24 27.67
C LEU A 226 -11.23 -7.84 28.79
N PHE A 227 -10.34 -8.77 29.12
CA PHE A 227 -9.33 -8.61 30.17
C PHE A 227 -7.95 -8.97 29.65
N ARG A 228 -6.93 -8.26 30.15
CA ARG A 228 -5.52 -8.48 29.81
C ARG A 228 -4.79 -9.07 30.99
N LEU A 229 -4.24 -10.28 30.81
CA LEU A 229 -3.46 -10.96 31.80
C LEU A 229 -2.02 -11.19 31.32
N ARG A 230 -1.03 -10.82 32.12
CA ARG A 230 0.39 -11.03 31.79
C ARG A 230 0.90 -12.27 32.49
N ALA A 231 1.58 -13.14 31.74
CA ALA A 231 2.31 -14.26 32.28
C ALA A 231 3.63 -13.78 32.90
N VAL A 232 3.72 -13.77 34.24
CA VAL A 232 4.94 -13.43 35.01
C VAL A 232 5.84 -14.64 35.16
N ASN A 233 7.09 -14.46 35.63
CA ASN A 233 8.07 -15.56 35.77
C ASN A 233 7.56 -16.74 36.58
N ASP A 234 6.73 -16.49 37.61
CA ASP A 234 6.18 -17.50 38.49
C ASP A 234 4.86 -18.11 37.99
N SER A 235 4.40 -17.70 36.80
CA SER A 235 3.14 -18.18 36.25
C SER A 235 3.20 -19.68 35.90
N ARG A 236 2.21 -20.42 36.38
CA ARG A 236 2.05 -21.86 36.11
C ARG A 236 1.61 -22.20 34.68
N LEU A 237 1.40 -21.19 33.86
CA LEU A 237 1.03 -21.32 32.42
C LEU A 237 2.25 -21.50 31.52
N ILE A 238 3.43 -21.13 31.97
CA ILE A 238 4.64 -21.13 31.15
C ILE A 238 4.94 -22.52 30.62
N GLY A 239 5.16 -22.61 29.29
CA GLY A 239 5.45 -23.85 28.57
C GLY A 239 4.23 -24.71 28.26
N LYS A 240 3.02 -24.35 28.71
CA LYS A 240 1.79 -25.07 28.39
C LYS A 240 1.14 -24.49 27.11
N THR A 241 0.44 -25.35 26.38
CA THR A 241 -0.36 -24.95 25.25
C THR A 241 -1.77 -24.53 25.69
N ILE A 242 -2.46 -23.72 24.90
CA ILE A 242 -3.83 -23.29 25.21
C ILE A 242 -4.79 -24.48 25.31
N ILE A 243 -4.57 -25.55 24.54
CA ILE A 243 -5.38 -26.76 24.60
C ILE A 243 -5.19 -27.50 25.93
N ASP A 244 -3.97 -27.57 26.45
CA ASP A 244 -3.66 -28.25 27.72
C ASP A 244 -4.32 -27.58 28.93
N LEU A 245 -4.57 -26.27 28.82
CA LEU A 245 -5.19 -25.49 29.87
C LEU A 245 -6.69 -25.69 29.98
N ASP A 246 -7.34 -26.11 28.88
CA ASP A 246 -8.78 -26.32 28.79
C ASP A 246 -9.59 -25.14 29.41
N VAL A 247 -9.12 -23.92 29.16
CA VAL A 247 -9.59 -22.67 29.79
C VAL A 247 -11.09 -22.50 29.62
N ARG A 248 -11.60 -22.88 28.44
CA ARG A 248 -13.01 -22.76 28.11
C ARG A 248 -13.89 -23.66 28.98
N ARG A 249 -13.46 -24.90 29.20
CA ARG A 249 -14.25 -25.91 29.96
C ARG A 249 -14.16 -25.67 31.46
N LYS A 250 -12.97 -25.32 31.95
CA LYS A 250 -12.73 -25.17 33.42
C LYS A 250 -13.20 -23.83 33.96
N TYR A 251 -13.03 -22.75 33.19
CA TYR A 251 -13.26 -21.38 33.63
C TYR A 251 -14.35 -20.64 32.84
N GLY A 252 -14.87 -21.22 31.75
CA GLY A 252 -15.82 -20.51 30.89
C GLY A 252 -15.24 -19.31 30.15
N LEU A 253 -13.91 -19.23 30.06
CA LEU A 253 -13.19 -18.13 29.45
C LEU A 253 -12.76 -18.48 28.02
N ASN A 254 -12.58 -17.46 27.19
CA ASN A 254 -12.05 -17.63 25.83
C ASN A 254 -10.83 -16.74 25.63
N ILE A 255 -9.67 -17.34 25.31
CA ILE A 255 -8.46 -16.61 24.94
C ILE A 255 -8.58 -16.28 23.45
N ILE A 256 -8.60 -14.99 23.12
CA ILE A 256 -8.76 -14.51 21.75
C ILE A 256 -7.43 -14.19 21.09
N GLU A 257 -6.47 -13.69 21.86
CA GLU A 257 -5.20 -13.20 21.32
C GLU A 257 -4.08 -13.40 22.35
N VAL A 258 -2.88 -13.67 21.85
CA VAL A 258 -1.64 -13.69 22.65
C VAL A 258 -0.67 -12.67 22.06
N ARG A 259 -0.28 -11.67 22.85
CA ARG A 259 0.74 -10.70 22.49
C ARG A 259 2.05 -11.06 23.15
N ARG A 260 3.06 -11.26 22.34
CA ARG A 260 4.43 -11.55 22.80
C ARG A 260 5.32 -10.35 22.55
N VAL A 261 6.00 -9.90 23.63
CA VAL A 261 7.08 -8.93 23.51
C VAL A 261 8.38 -9.75 23.48
N ASP A 262 9.01 -9.84 22.34
CA ASP A 262 10.32 -10.48 22.23
C ASP A 262 11.39 -9.56 22.84
N SER A 263 11.74 -9.86 24.11
CA SER A 263 12.75 -9.12 24.86
C SER A 263 14.18 -9.62 24.60
N SER A 264 14.35 -10.69 23.81
CA SER A 264 15.65 -11.31 23.54
C SER A 264 16.52 -10.51 22.56
N GLN A 265 15.94 -9.57 21.82
CA GLN A 265 16.67 -8.67 20.94
C GLN A 265 16.73 -7.27 21.54
N HIS A 266 17.90 -6.82 21.87
CA HIS A 266 18.37 -5.49 22.27
C HIS A 266 17.31 -4.43 22.66
N ARG A 267 17.64 -3.67 23.72
CA ARG A 267 16.84 -2.62 24.39
C ARG A 267 16.11 -1.62 23.48
N PHE A 268 16.47 -1.57 22.19
CA PHE A 268 15.92 -0.67 21.17
C PHE A 268 14.91 -1.33 20.21
N LEU A 269 14.85 -2.67 20.13
CA LEU A 269 13.98 -3.42 19.22
C LEU A 269 12.94 -4.21 20.01
N LYS A 270 11.95 -3.54 20.58
CA LYS A 270 10.79 -4.25 21.15
C LYS A 270 9.87 -4.68 20.00
N THR A 271 9.96 -5.94 19.60
CA THR A 271 9.03 -6.55 18.67
C THR A 271 7.80 -7.05 19.44
N ILE A 272 6.63 -6.48 19.15
CA ILE A 272 5.35 -6.98 19.65
C ILE A 272 4.75 -7.85 18.55
N THR A 273 4.68 -9.16 18.80
CA THR A 273 4.03 -10.11 17.90
C THR A 273 2.62 -10.37 18.38
N GLN A 274 1.61 -10.02 17.58
CA GLN A 274 0.21 -10.37 17.81
C GLN A 274 -0.12 -11.69 17.11
N LYS A 275 -0.61 -12.67 17.85
CA LYS A 275 -1.09 -13.94 17.30
C LYS A 275 -2.49 -14.23 17.78
N LEU A 276 -3.37 -14.64 16.87
CA LEU A 276 -4.65 -15.25 17.25
C LEU A 276 -4.34 -16.47 18.12
N ALA A 277 -5.05 -16.56 19.24
CA ALA A 277 -4.87 -17.70 20.15
C ALA A 277 -5.25 -18.99 19.41
N SER A 278 -4.29 -19.86 19.12
CA SER A 278 -4.48 -21.20 18.55
C SER A 278 -4.40 -22.25 19.67
N PRO A 279 -5.08 -23.41 19.54
CA PRO A 279 -4.95 -24.51 20.49
C PRO A 279 -3.50 -24.87 20.79
N ASP A 280 -2.63 -24.84 19.78
CA ASP A 280 -1.20 -25.20 19.86
C ASP A 280 -0.30 -24.03 20.32
N THR A 281 -0.89 -22.85 20.61
CA THR A 281 -0.10 -21.71 21.06
C THR A 281 0.48 -21.96 22.44
N THR A 282 1.80 -22.05 22.55
CA THR A 282 2.53 -22.19 23.82
C THR A 282 2.71 -20.81 24.45
N ILE A 283 2.45 -20.72 25.75
CA ILE A 283 2.56 -19.49 26.53
C ILE A 283 3.97 -19.37 27.13
N TRP A 284 4.57 -18.19 27.00
CA TRP A 284 5.90 -17.84 27.49
C TRP A 284 5.85 -16.71 28.50
N VAL A 285 6.95 -16.54 29.23
CA VAL A 285 7.12 -15.42 30.15
C VAL A 285 6.97 -14.10 29.44
N GLY A 286 6.17 -13.19 30.00
CA GLY A 286 5.92 -11.86 29.42
C GLY A 286 4.79 -11.82 28.37
N ASP A 287 4.23 -12.96 27.97
CA ASP A 287 3.07 -12.99 27.09
C ASP A 287 1.87 -12.30 27.75
N VAL A 288 1.16 -11.48 27.00
CA VAL A 288 -0.10 -10.85 27.42
C VAL A 288 -1.24 -11.58 26.74
N LEU A 289 -2.09 -12.23 27.54
CA LEU A 289 -3.28 -12.94 27.08
C LEU A 289 -4.48 -11.99 27.09
N TYR A 290 -5.17 -11.88 25.98
CA TYR A 290 -6.45 -11.20 25.87
C TYR A 290 -7.57 -12.21 26.02
N ILE A 291 -8.34 -12.09 27.09
CA ILE A 291 -9.33 -13.09 27.53
C ILE A 291 -10.71 -12.45 27.61
N THR A 292 -11.72 -13.12 27.08
CA THR A 292 -13.12 -12.73 27.26
C THR A 292 -13.83 -13.68 28.21
N GLY A 293 -14.66 -13.10 29.06
CA GLY A 293 -15.47 -13.86 30.01
C GLY A 293 -15.95 -13.02 31.18
N GLU A 294 -16.50 -13.68 32.17
CA GLU A 294 -17.00 -13.02 33.39
C GLU A 294 -15.83 -12.68 34.35
N VAL A 295 -15.87 -11.49 34.94
CA VAL A 295 -14.81 -10.97 35.82
C VAL A 295 -14.43 -11.94 36.93
N SER A 296 -15.43 -12.59 37.57
CA SER A 296 -15.22 -13.59 38.62
C SER A 296 -14.38 -14.76 38.15
N ASN A 297 -14.62 -15.24 36.93
CA ASN A 297 -13.90 -16.35 36.32
C ASN A 297 -12.48 -15.95 35.90
N VAL A 298 -12.34 -14.70 35.42
CA VAL A 298 -11.02 -14.14 35.04
C VAL A 298 -10.13 -13.99 36.27
N ASN A 299 -10.66 -13.46 37.37
CA ASN A 299 -9.94 -13.34 38.65
C ASN A 299 -9.47 -14.70 39.14
N ARG A 300 -10.37 -15.69 39.17
CA ARG A 300 -10.05 -17.06 39.56
C ARG A 300 -8.96 -17.67 38.68
N PHE A 301 -9.03 -17.46 37.37
CA PHE A 301 -8.01 -17.91 36.43
C PHE A 301 -6.66 -17.22 36.67
N ALA A 302 -6.67 -15.90 36.93
CA ALA A 302 -5.46 -15.16 37.24
C ALA A 302 -4.79 -15.63 38.54
N GLU A 303 -5.57 -15.91 39.60
CA GLU A 303 -5.10 -16.43 40.89
C GLU A 303 -4.56 -17.86 40.76
N ASP A 304 -5.29 -18.79 40.14
CA ASP A 304 -4.90 -20.18 39.97
C ASP A 304 -3.58 -20.35 39.22
N PHE A 305 -3.32 -19.47 38.26
CA PHE A 305 -2.13 -19.51 37.42
C PHE A 305 -1.09 -18.42 37.71
N LEU A 306 -1.26 -17.65 38.78
CA LEU A 306 -0.35 -16.58 39.21
C LEU A 306 -0.04 -15.60 38.08
N MET A 307 -1.08 -15.01 37.48
CA MET A 307 -0.96 -14.03 36.44
C MET A 307 -1.18 -12.60 36.95
N GLU A 308 -0.50 -11.65 36.34
CA GLU A 308 -0.69 -10.23 36.63
C GLU A 308 -1.87 -9.70 35.80
N MET A 309 -2.90 -9.17 36.47
CA MET A 309 -4.00 -8.47 35.80
C MET A 309 -3.57 -7.05 35.45
N LEU A 310 -3.57 -6.71 34.17
CA LEU A 310 -3.19 -5.38 33.69
C LEU A 310 -4.35 -4.36 33.77
N ASP A 311 -5.58 -4.84 33.87
CA ASP A 311 -6.80 -4.03 33.93
C ASP A 311 -7.30 -3.89 35.38
N GLY A 312 -6.46 -3.35 36.28
CA GLY A 312 -6.81 -3.16 37.70
C GLY A 312 -7.87 -2.09 37.93
N HIS A 313 -8.89 -2.42 38.72
CA HIS A 313 -9.98 -1.54 39.18
C HIS A 313 -9.51 -0.55 40.27
N THR A 314 -8.48 0.26 40.07
CA THR A 314 -8.17 1.36 40.98
C THR A 314 -7.60 2.57 40.27
N THR A 315 -8.35 3.67 40.42
CA THR A 315 -8.08 5.06 40.04
C THR A 315 -8.47 5.48 38.62
N GLU A 316 -9.39 6.45 38.60
CA GLU A 316 -9.97 7.07 37.40
C GLU A 316 -8.97 7.75 36.45
N GLU A 317 -7.71 7.95 36.84
CA GLU A 317 -6.70 8.60 36.03
C GLU A 317 -5.85 7.65 35.15
N ALA A 318 -5.73 6.38 35.49
CA ALA A 318 -5.07 5.38 34.65
C ALA A 318 -5.94 4.89 33.47
N SER A 319 -7.20 5.30 33.43
CA SER A 319 -8.23 4.71 32.57
C SER A 319 -8.35 5.29 31.16
N LYS A 320 -7.65 6.38 30.82
CA LYS A 320 -7.82 7.04 29.51
C LYS A 320 -6.74 6.72 28.46
N ALA A 321 -5.56 6.29 28.87
CA ALA A 321 -4.44 6.10 27.95
C ALA A 321 -4.26 4.66 27.44
N ASP A 322 -4.82 3.65 28.12
CA ASP A 322 -4.43 2.24 27.89
C ASP A 322 -5.59 1.26 27.64
N LYS A 323 -6.84 1.77 27.50
CA LYS A 323 -8.03 0.94 27.24
C LYS A 323 -8.38 0.79 25.75
N SER A 324 -7.56 1.30 24.82
CA SER A 324 -7.80 1.07 23.41
C SER A 324 -7.36 -0.34 23.03
N LEU A 325 -8.29 -1.13 22.51
CA LEU A 325 -7.94 -2.33 21.74
C LEU A 325 -7.13 -1.89 20.53
N ASP A 326 -5.84 -2.23 20.54
CA ASP A 326 -4.96 -1.93 19.43
C ASP A 326 -5.18 -2.99 18.33
N PHE A 327 -5.89 -2.60 17.28
CA PHE A 327 -6.19 -3.45 16.11
C PHE A 327 -5.09 -3.40 15.06
N TYR A 328 -3.86 -3.65 15.44
CA TYR A 328 -2.73 -3.50 14.53
C TYR A 328 -2.71 -4.55 13.41
N ASP A 329 -2.33 -5.78 13.74
CA ASP A 329 -2.23 -6.88 12.78
C ASP A 329 -3.54 -7.68 12.71
N ILE A 330 -4.32 -7.62 13.79
CA ILE A 330 -5.59 -8.31 13.97
C ILE A 330 -6.69 -7.25 14.07
N GLY A 331 -7.74 -7.42 13.28
CA GLY A 331 -8.89 -6.54 13.25
C GLY A 331 -10.19 -7.25 13.55
N ILE A 332 -11.27 -6.49 13.60
CA ILE A 332 -12.65 -6.97 13.70
C ILE A 332 -13.49 -6.45 12.53
N ALA A 333 -14.44 -7.26 12.08
CA ALA A 333 -15.42 -6.87 11.06
C ALA A 333 -16.76 -7.56 11.31
N GLU A 334 -17.85 -6.94 10.85
CA GLU A 334 -19.15 -7.59 10.78
C GLU A 334 -19.34 -8.28 9.43
N ILE A 335 -19.86 -9.54 9.45
CA ILE A 335 -20.28 -10.25 8.25
C ILE A 335 -21.75 -10.62 8.38
N VAL A 336 -22.53 -10.39 7.34
CA VAL A 336 -23.97 -10.73 7.28
C VAL A 336 -24.14 -12.03 6.54
N LEU A 337 -24.78 -13.01 7.14
CA LEU A 337 -25.09 -14.29 6.48
C LEU A 337 -26.22 -14.13 5.46
N MET A 338 -25.93 -14.55 4.24
CA MET A 338 -26.92 -14.53 3.16
C MET A 338 -27.96 -15.65 3.31
N PRO A 339 -29.18 -15.44 2.84
CA PRO A 339 -30.20 -16.51 2.85
C PRO A 339 -29.79 -17.76 2.05
N SER A 340 -28.97 -17.57 1.02
CA SER A 340 -28.45 -18.65 0.15
C SER A 340 -27.24 -19.37 0.72
N SER A 341 -26.75 -18.96 1.89
CA SER A 341 -25.50 -19.48 2.46
C SER A 341 -25.61 -20.95 2.88
N ASN A 342 -24.61 -21.74 2.54
CA ASN A 342 -24.49 -23.15 2.93
C ASN A 342 -24.21 -23.37 4.42
N ILE A 343 -23.89 -22.33 5.15
CA ILE A 343 -23.61 -22.40 6.60
C ILE A 343 -24.81 -22.00 7.47
N VAL A 344 -25.93 -21.60 6.87
CA VAL A 344 -27.20 -21.38 7.59
C VAL A 344 -27.67 -22.71 8.21
N ASN A 345 -28.17 -22.65 9.42
CA ASN A 345 -28.56 -23.78 10.28
C ASN A 345 -27.39 -24.66 10.80
N ARG A 346 -26.13 -24.35 10.46
CA ARG A 346 -24.97 -24.98 11.08
C ARG A 346 -24.53 -24.22 12.33
N THR A 347 -23.86 -24.90 13.24
CA THR A 347 -23.21 -24.22 14.37
C THR A 347 -21.96 -23.50 13.89
N VAL A 348 -21.54 -22.47 14.64
CA VAL A 348 -20.29 -21.73 14.35
C VAL A 348 -19.09 -22.69 14.30
N LYS A 349 -19.09 -23.73 15.14
CA LYS A 349 -18.04 -24.77 15.16
C LYS A 349 -18.05 -25.61 13.88
N GLU A 350 -19.23 -26.06 13.42
CA GLU A 350 -19.37 -26.88 12.20
C GLU A 350 -19.03 -26.08 10.92
N ALA A 351 -19.25 -24.76 10.92
CA ALA A 351 -18.87 -23.88 9.81
C ALA A 351 -17.35 -23.75 9.65
N GLY A 352 -16.58 -23.94 10.73
CA GLY A 352 -15.13 -24.02 10.69
C GLY A 352 -14.46 -22.67 10.33
N PHE A 353 -14.98 -21.55 10.82
CA PHE A 353 -14.44 -20.21 10.53
C PHE A 353 -12.95 -20.09 10.83
N ARG A 354 -12.52 -20.71 11.92
CA ARG A 354 -11.13 -20.68 12.36
C ARG A 354 -10.23 -21.52 11.44
N ASP A 355 -10.66 -22.72 11.11
CA ASP A 355 -9.84 -23.69 10.36
C ASP A 355 -9.76 -23.33 8.87
N LYS A 356 -10.86 -22.81 8.30
CA LYS A 356 -10.94 -22.48 6.88
C LYS A 356 -10.48 -21.06 6.55
N PHE A 357 -10.80 -20.09 7.42
CA PHE A 357 -10.62 -18.67 7.12
C PHE A 357 -9.68 -17.97 8.10
N ASN A 358 -9.17 -18.69 9.10
CA ASN A 358 -8.28 -18.15 10.13
C ASN A 358 -8.88 -16.93 10.86
N VAL A 359 -10.20 -16.96 11.13
CA VAL A 359 -10.91 -15.93 11.88
C VAL A 359 -11.72 -16.53 13.02
N ASN A 360 -11.81 -15.80 14.12
CA ASN A 360 -12.63 -16.16 15.27
C ASN A 360 -13.97 -15.41 15.19
N VAL A 361 -15.08 -16.07 15.55
CA VAL A 361 -16.36 -15.42 15.75
C VAL A 361 -16.45 -14.96 17.21
N LEU A 362 -16.53 -13.65 17.44
CA LEU A 362 -16.59 -13.03 18.77
C LEU A 362 -18.03 -12.80 19.26
N GLY A 363 -18.98 -12.73 18.34
CA GLY A 363 -20.38 -12.47 18.67
C GLY A 363 -21.30 -12.70 17.47
N ILE A 364 -22.57 -12.90 17.76
CA ILE A 364 -23.65 -12.98 16.78
C ILE A 364 -24.70 -11.93 17.16
N ARG A 365 -25.03 -11.05 16.21
CA ARG A 365 -26.16 -10.14 16.36
C ARG A 365 -27.33 -10.68 15.56
N ARG A 366 -28.39 -11.04 16.27
CA ARG A 366 -29.64 -11.55 15.71
C ARG A 366 -30.75 -10.52 15.98
N LYS A 367 -31.24 -9.86 14.94
CA LYS A 367 -32.15 -8.73 15.04
C LYS A 367 -31.56 -7.59 15.91
N LYS A 368 -31.94 -7.49 17.19
CA LYS A 368 -31.42 -6.51 18.16
C LYS A 368 -30.69 -7.13 19.35
N GLU A 369 -30.61 -8.45 19.39
CA GLU A 369 -29.95 -9.18 20.49
C GLU A 369 -28.52 -9.55 20.12
N TYR A 370 -27.62 -9.45 21.10
CA TYR A 370 -26.21 -9.79 20.97
C TYR A 370 -25.92 -11.08 21.73
N ILE A 371 -25.56 -12.12 21.02
CA ILE A 371 -25.17 -13.43 21.58
C ILE A 371 -23.63 -13.44 21.63
N LEU A 372 -23.08 -13.41 22.83
CA LEU A 372 -21.62 -13.35 23.09
C LEU A 372 -21.10 -14.60 23.81
N ARG A 373 -21.98 -15.48 24.27
CA ARG A 373 -21.65 -16.67 25.05
C ARG A 373 -21.97 -17.94 24.25
N GLU A 374 -21.27 -19.02 24.52
CA GLU A 374 -21.46 -20.35 23.91
C GLU A 374 -21.54 -20.38 22.37
N LEU A 375 -20.94 -19.42 21.70
CA LEU A 375 -21.01 -19.23 20.25
C LEU A 375 -20.74 -20.49 19.42
N GLY A 376 -19.83 -21.36 19.90
CA GLY A 376 -19.49 -22.60 19.19
C GLY A 376 -20.64 -23.58 19.03
N ARG A 377 -21.69 -23.49 19.88
CA ARG A 377 -22.88 -24.33 19.84
C ARG A 377 -24.10 -23.63 19.24
N GLU A 378 -24.00 -22.30 19.06
CA GLU A 378 -25.07 -21.50 18.51
C GLU A 378 -25.25 -21.80 17.01
N ARG A 379 -26.50 -22.05 16.61
CA ARG A 379 -26.87 -22.24 15.19
C ARG A 379 -27.05 -20.89 14.52
N MET A 380 -26.40 -20.70 13.42
CA MET A 380 -26.48 -19.49 12.60
C MET A 380 -27.76 -19.49 11.77
N HIS A 381 -28.42 -18.34 11.69
CA HIS A 381 -29.63 -18.13 10.89
C HIS A 381 -29.37 -17.14 9.76
N SER A 382 -30.19 -17.22 8.73
CA SER A 382 -30.17 -16.23 7.65
C SER A 382 -30.37 -14.82 8.20
N GLY A 383 -29.54 -13.89 7.77
CA GLY A 383 -29.57 -12.49 8.24
C GLY A 383 -28.88 -12.25 9.59
N ASP A 384 -28.32 -13.28 10.25
CA ASP A 384 -27.44 -13.06 11.41
C ASP A 384 -26.22 -12.27 11.00
N VAL A 385 -25.79 -11.35 11.86
CA VAL A 385 -24.55 -10.60 11.69
C VAL A 385 -23.53 -11.17 12.66
N LEU A 386 -22.44 -11.71 12.14
CA LEU A 386 -21.35 -12.25 12.92
C LEU A 386 -20.27 -11.20 13.08
N LEU A 387 -19.81 -10.95 14.30
CA LEU A 387 -18.60 -10.20 14.57
C LEU A 387 -17.42 -11.16 14.50
N VAL A 388 -16.56 -10.96 13.52
CA VAL A 388 -15.37 -11.80 13.31
C VAL A 388 -14.10 -11.03 13.64
N GLN A 389 -13.11 -11.74 14.17
CA GLN A 389 -11.76 -11.25 14.44
C GLN A 389 -10.75 -12.09 13.68
N GLY A 390 -9.79 -11.44 13.03
CA GLY A 390 -8.74 -12.11 12.28
C GLY A 390 -7.64 -11.15 11.85
N ALA A 391 -6.60 -11.68 11.21
CA ALA A 391 -5.66 -10.82 10.52
C ALA A 391 -6.38 -10.06 9.40
N TRP A 392 -6.00 -8.79 9.19
CA TRP A 392 -6.65 -7.95 8.18
C TRP A 392 -6.66 -8.58 6.79
N GLN A 393 -5.61 -9.35 6.46
CA GLN A 393 -5.53 -10.09 5.20
C GLN A 393 -6.56 -11.22 5.10
N ASP A 394 -6.79 -11.92 6.21
CA ASP A 394 -7.79 -13.01 6.27
C ASP A 394 -9.21 -12.45 6.21
N ILE A 395 -9.48 -11.35 6.90
CA ILE A 395 -10.77 -10.63 6.80
C ILE A 395 -11.01 -10.12 5.36
N ALA A 396 -9.96 -9.59 4.71
CA ALA A 396 -10.06 -9.17 3.31
C ALA A 396 -10.28 -10.35 2.34
N ARG A 397 -9.73 -11.54 2.64
CA ARG A 397 -9.97 -12.76 1.86
C ARG A 397 -11.43 -13.19 1.96
N ILE A 398 -12.00 -13.16 3.17
CA ILE A 398 -13.42 -13.45 3.40
C ILE A 398 -14.32 -12.51 2.58
N SER A 399 -13.94 -11.24 2.42
CA SER A 399 -14.72 -10.27 1.66
C SER A 399 -14.80 -10.55 0.15
N ARG A 400 -13.97 -11.46 -0.37
CA ARG A 400 -13.98 -11.88 -1.78
C ARG A 400 -14.86 -13.11 -2.05
N GLU A 401 -15.31 -13.79 -1.01
CA GLU A 401 -16.19 -14.96 -1.13
C GLU A 401 -17.65 -14.48 -1.05
N ASP A 402 -18.23 -14.18 -2.21
CA ASP A 402 -19.55 -13.50 -2.33
C ASP A 402 -20.78 -14.42 -2.16
N SER A 403 -20.61 -15.75 -1.98
CA SER A 403 -21.74 -16.68 -2.01
C SER A 403 -22.44 -16.90 -0.67
N ASP A 404 -21.71 -16.85 0.44
CA ASP A 404 -22.20 -17.23 1.76
C ASP A 404 -22.50 -16.04 2.68
N TRP A 405 -21.79 -14.92 2.53
CA TRP A 405 -21.91 -13.73 3.37
C TRP A 405 -21.50 -12.44 2.67
N VAL A 406 -21.84 -11.32 3.30
CA VAL A 406 -21.38 -9.99 2.90
C VAL A 406 -20.62 -9.36 4.07
N VAL A 407 -19.39 -8.94 3.84
CA VAL A 407 -18.60 -8.20 4.85
C VAL A 407 -19.08 -6.76 4.88
N LEU A 408 -19.47 -6.29 6.07
CA LEU A 408 -19.87 -4.90 6.27
C LEU A 408 -18.64 -4.02 6.48
N GLY A 409 -18.62 -2.88 5.80
CA GLY A 409 -17.50 -1.93 5.90
C GLY A 409 -16.35 -2.21 4.94
N GLN A 410 -15.23 -1.59 5.21
CA GLN A 410 -14.01 -1.72 4.41
C GLN A 410 -12.84 -2.14 5.32
N PRO A 411 -12.65 -3.43 5.57
CA PRO A 411 -11.63 -3.92 6.52
C PRO A 411 -10.22 -3.39 6.24
N LEU A 412 -9.82 -3.33 4.98
CA LEU A 412 -8.51 -2.79 4.58
C LEU A 412 -8.38 -1.29 4.82
N ALA A 413 -9.47 -0.54 4.66
CA ALA A 413 -9.48 0.90 4.96
C ALA A 413 -9.43 1.16 6.47
N GLU A 414 -10.08 0.30 7.27
CA GLU A 414 -9.97 0.36 8.74
C GLU A 414 -8.56 -0.01 9.22
N ALA A 415 -7.93 -1.03 8.63
CA ALA A 415 -6.54 -1.38 8.90
C ALA A 415 -5.58 -0.21 8.65
N ALA A 416 -5.81 0.55 7.59
CA ALA A 416 -5.01 1.73 7.25
C ALA A 416 -5.18 2.90 8.24
N LYS A 417 -6.24 2.90 9.07
CA LYS A 417 -6.45 3.94 10.10
C LYS A 417 -5.61 3.71 11.35
N VAL A 418 -5.12 2.50 11.57
CA VAL A 418 -4.38 2.12 12.77
C VAL A 418 -2.89 2.39 12.57
N THR A 419 -2.40 3.46 13.15
CA THR A 419 -1.05 3.99 12.93
C THR A 419 -0.29 4.18 14.25
N LEU A 420 1.05 4.14 14.20
CA LEU A 420 1.95 4.41 15.32
C LEU A 420 2.18 5.93 15.46
N ASP A 421 1.12 6.70 15.72
CA ASP A 421 1.13 8.17 15.64
C ASP A 421 2.21 8.82 16.52
N TYR A 422 2.56 8.22 17.66
CA TYR A 422 3.61 8.69 18.55
C TYR A 422 5.03 8.61 17.94
N LYS A 423 5.21 7.82 16.86
CA LYS A 423 6.47 7.70 16.09
C LYS A 423 6.54 8.65 14.89
N ALA A 424 5.45 9.31 14.55
CA ALA A 424 5.40 10.23 13.40
C ALA A 424 6.49 11.33 13.43
N PRO A 425 6.82 11.98 14.57
CA PRO A 425 7.90 12.96 14.60
C PRO A 425 9.28 12.36 14.28
N ILE A 426 9.54 11.13 14.73
CA ILE A 426 10.81 10.42 14.48
C ILE A 426 10.90 10.08 13.00
N ALA A 427 9.84 9.54 12.40
CA ALA A 427 9.78 9.26 10.97
C ALA A 427 9.98 10.53 10.12
N ALA A 428 9.36 11.64 10.54
CA ALA A 428 9.56 12.94 9.89
C ALA A 428 11.02 13.41 9.96
N ALA A 429 11.67 13.32 11.12
CA ALA A 429 13.07 13.69 11.29
C ALA A 429 14.00 12.84 10.42
N ILE A 430 13.79 11.51 10.37
CA ILE A 430 14.60 10.61 9.53
C ILE A 430 14.38 10.92 8.05
N MET A 431 13.14 11.18 7.61
CA MET A 431 12.84 11.56 6.24
C MET A 431 13.52 12.87 5.85
N VAL A 432 13.47 13.91 6.71
CA VAL A 432 14.14 15.19 6.48
C VAL A 432 15.66 14.98 6.41
N LEU A 433 16.22 14.16 7.30
CA LEU A 433 17.65 13.82 7.27
C LEU A 433 18.04 13.13 5.96
N MET A 434 17.25 12.17 5.48
CA MET A 434 17.47 11.48 4.21
C MET A 434 17.49 12.49 3.05
N VAL A 435 16.47 13.34 2.97
CA VAL A 435 16.39 14.38 1.91
C VAL A 435 17.58 15.35 2.02
N ALA A 436 17.95 15.76 3.21
CA ALA A 436 19.11 16.63 3.42
C ALA A 436 20.42 15.97 2.93
N MET A 437 20.64 14.68 3.23
CA MET A 437 21.80 13.94 2.73
C MET A 437 21.81 13.80 1.20
N MET A 438 20.64 13.84 0.55
CA MET A 438 20.54 13.72 -0.91
C MET A 438 20.63 15.08 -1.63
N VAL A 439 20.32 16.17 -0.94
CA VAL A 439 20.25 17.54 -1.54
C VAL A 439 21.51 18.33 -1.33
N PHE A 440 22.17 18.15 -0.19
CA PHE A 440 23.35 18.96 0.15
C PHE A 440 24.63 18.25 -0.24
N ASP A 441 25.31 18.75 -1.28
CA ASP A 441 26.56 18.19 -1.85
C ASP A 441 27.73 18.21 -0.87
N PHE A 442 27.69 19.03 0.20
CA PHE A 442 28.73 19.04 1.24
C PHE A 442 28.71 17.78 2.13
N ILE A 443 27.65 16.98 2.07
CA ILE A 443 27.56 15.69 2.75
C ILE A 443 28.02 14.62 1.75
N PRO A 444 29.22 14.01 1.89
CA PRO A 444 29.74 13.07 0.90
C PRO A 444 29.11 11.69 1.02
N VAL A 445 27.80 11.61 0.84
CA VAL A 445 27.01 10.38 0.94
C VAL A 445 26.26 10.14 -0.37
N ALA A 446 26.53 8.99 -0.99
CA ALA A 446 25.79 8.61 -2.20
C ALA A 446 24.28 8.46 -1.90
N PRO A 447 23.39 8.83 -2.84
CA PRO A 447 21.94 8.74 -2.65
C PRO A 447 21.45 7.37 -2.17
N VAL A 448 22.01 6.29 -2.70
CA VAL A 448 21.68 4.92 -2.26
C VAL A 448 22.01 4.70 -0.79
N THR A 449 23.16 5.20 -0.32
CA THR A 449 23.59 5.08 1.07
C THR A 449 22.70 5.90 1.99
N ALA A 450 22.31 7.12 1.60
CA ALA A 450 21.38 7.97 2.35
C ALA A 450 20.03 7.27 2.57
N VAL A 451 19.51 6.65 1.53
CA VAL A 451 18.23 5.92 1.60
C VAL A 451 18.36 4.65 2.46
N MET A 452 19.46 3.91 2.34
CA MET A 452 19.71 2.72 3.18
C MET A 452 19.85 3.08 4.65
N ILE A 453 20.57 4.16 4.99
CA ILE A 453 20.68 4.68 6.36
C ILE A 453 19.29 5.04 6.88
N ALA A 454 18.49 5.77 6.11
CA ALA A 454 17.15 6.15 6.52
C ALA A 454 16.24 4.92 6.73
N GLY A 455 16.25 3.96 5.81
CA GLY A 455 15.48 2.72 5.94
C GLY A 455 15.87 1.93 7.20
N LEU A 456 17.18 1.80 7.46
CA LEU A 456 17.69 1.15 8.67
C LEU A 456 17.28 1.90 9.94
N LEU A 457 17.42 3.23 9.97
CA LEU A 457 17.01 4.06 11.10
C LEU A 457 15.50 3.95 11.36
N MET A 458 14.65 3.90 10.33
CA MET A 458 13.20 3.68 10.47
C MET A 458 12.89 2.36 11.19
N VAL A 459 13.63 1.29 10.86
CA VAL A 459 13.45 -0.02 11.52
C VAL A 459 13.99 0.04 12.96
N LEU A 460 15.20 0.55 13.18
CA LEU A 460 15.85 0.58 14.50
C LEU A 460 15.13 1.48 15.50
N THR A 461 14.53 2.58 15.06
CA THR A 461 13.79 3.50 15.94
C THR A 461 12.37 3.04 16.24
N GLY A 462 11.95 1.88 15.67
CA GLY A 462 10.64 1.30 15.89
C GLY A 462 9.51 2.07 15.18
N CYS A 463 9.80 2.68 14.01
CA CYS A 463 8.77 3.18 13.11
C CYS A 463 7.99 2.05 12.44
N PHE A 464 8.50 0.83 12.54
CA PHE A 464 7.79 -0.42 12.25
C PHE A 464 7.55 -1.20 13.55
N ARG A 465 6.50 -2.00 13.57
CA ARG A 465 6.18 -2.87 14.71
C ARG A 465 7.16 -4.01 14.86
N ASN A 466 7.60 -4.56 13.73
CA ASN A 466 8.58 -5.62 13.62
C ASN A 466 9.31 -5.53 12.27
N VAL A 467 10.39 -6.29 12.13
CA VAL A 467 11.19 -6.32 10.91
C VAL A 467 10.39 -6.89 9.73
N GLU A 468 9.53 -7.90 9.97
CA GLU A 468 8.67 -8.46 8.94
C GLU A 468 7.70 -7.42 8.36
N ALA A 469 7.21 -6.49 9.17
CA ALA A 469 6.36 -5.41 8.70
C ALA A 469 7.11 -4.50 7.71
N ALA A 470 8.41 -4.25 7.92
CA ALA A 470 9.24 -3.52 6.98
C ALA A 470 9.42 -4.29 5.66
N TYR A 471 9.73 -5.59 5.72
CA TYR A 471 9.85 -6.43 4.53
C TYR A 471 8.55 -6.52 3.71
N LYS A 472 7.39 -6.53 4.37
CA LYS A 472 6.07 -6.55 3.71
C LYS A 472 5.76 -5.26 2.95
N THR A 473 6.43 -4.14 3.23
CA THR A 473 6.25 -2.89 2.48
C THR A 473 6.99 -2.89 1.14
N ILE A 474 7.96 -3.80 0.97
CA ILE A 474 8.74 -3.90 -0.26
C ILE A 474 7.90 -4.58 -1.34
N ASN A 475 7.72 -3.88 -2.46
CA ASN A 475 7.09 -4.45 -3.64
C ASN A 475 8.11 -5.28 -4.43
N TRP A 476 8.25 -6.54 -4.06
CA TRP A 476 9.20 -7.47 -4.67
C TRP A 476 8.95 -7.68 -6.18
N GLU A 477 7.70 -7.64 -6.62
CA GLU A 477 7.38 -7.72 -8.05
C GLU A 477 8.04 -6.58 -8.83
N THR A 478 7.93 -5.34 -8.33
CA THR A 478 8.57 -4.18 -8.96
C THR A 478 10.11 -4.27 -8.90
N ILE A 479 10.67 -4.73 -7.78
CA ILE A 479 12.12 -4.88 -7.63
C ILE A 479 12.68 -5.91 -8.61
N VAL A 480 12.10 -7.11 -8.66
CA VAL A 480 12.54 -8.19 -9.55
C VAL A 480 12.36 -7.81 -11.01
N LEU A 481 11.20 -7.22 -11.36
CA LEU A 481 10.93 -6.69 -12.69
C LEU A 481 12.04 -5.74 -13.14
N PHE A 482 12.35 -4.76 -12.29
CA PHE A 482 13.32 -3.72 -12.61
C PHE A 482 14.71 -4.31 -12.75
N ALA A 483 15.14 -5.13 -11.79
CA ALA A 483 16.45 -5.78 -11.80
C ALA A 483 16.66 -6.70 -13.03
N ALA A 484 15.60 -7.42 -13.46
CA ALA A 484 15.67 -8.30 -14.61
C ALA A 484 15.58 -7.55 -15.96
N MET A 485 14.94 -6.36 -15.98
CA MET A 485 14.82 -5.58 -17.22
C MET A 485 15.97 -4.62 -17.49
N LEU A 486 16.74 -4.21 -16.48
CA LEU A 486 17.91 -3.35 -16.69
C LEU A 486 18.95 -3.95 -17.67
N PRO A 487 19.30 -5.25 -17.59
CA PRO A 487 20.21 -5.86 -18.55
C PRO A 487 19.66 -5.93 -19.98
N MET A 488 18.35 -5.81 -20.19
CA MET A 488 17.77 -5.69 -21.53
C MET A 488 18.27 -4.44 -22.26
N SER A 489 18.46 -3.33 -21.54
CA SER A 489 19.04 -2.10 -22.09
C SER A 489 20.44 -2.35 -22.61
N LEU A 490 21.28 -3.04 -21.84
CA LEU A 490 22.63 -3.43 -22.24
C LEU A 490 22.59 -4.40 -23.44
N ALA A 491 21.65 -5.34 -23.48
CA ALA A 491 21.48 -6.26 -24.60
C ALA A 491 21.10 -5.53 -25.90
N LEU A 492 20.22 -4.53 -25.82
CA LEU A 492 19.82 -3.70 -26.95
C LEU A 492 21.01 -2.89 -27.51
N GLU A 493 21.85 -2.37 -26.63
CA GLU A 493 23.05 -1.63 -26.99
C GLU A 493 24.10 -2.54 -27.63
N LYS A 494 24.48 -3.64 -26.99
CA LYS A 494 25.47 -4.62 -27.48
C LYS A 494 25.12 -5.20 -28.85
N THR A 495 23.84 -5.38 -29.12
CA THR A 495 23.37 -5.97 -30.39
C THR A 495 23.09 -4.95 -31.47
N GLY A 496 23.24 -3.64 -31.20
CA GLY A 496 22.90 -2.55 -32.12
C GLY A 496 21.38 -2.40 -32.36
N ALA A 497 20.56 -3.06 -31.56
CA ALA A 497 19.11 -3.00 -31.73
C ALA A 497 18.55 -1.63 -31.33
N SER A 498 19.11 -0.98 -30.31
CA SER A 498 18.72 0.38 -29.92
C SER A 498 19.03 1.40 -31.01
N GLU A 499 20.20 1.27 -31.66
CA GLU A 499 20.59 2.10 -32.78
C GLU A 499 19.65 1.92 -33.99
N TYR A 500 19.29 0.68 -34.32
CA TYR A 500 18.36 0.39 -35.41
C TYR A 500 16.98 1.01 -35.16
N ILE A 501 16.43 0.89 -33.94
CA ILE A 501 15.14 1.50 -33.58
C ILE A 501 15.24 3.04 -33.63
N SER A 502 16.30 3.59 -33.06
CA SER A 502 16.56 5.03 -33.04
C SER A 502 16.70 5.59 -34.45
N ASN A 503 17.47 4.94 -35.33
CA ASN A 503 17.61 5.32 -36.74
C ASN A 503 16.27 5.37 -37.47
N SER A 504 15.39 4.38 -37.21
CA SER A 504 14.06 4.35 -37.79
C SER A 504 13.17 5.50 -37.32
N LEU A 505 13.26 5.85 -36.01
CA LEU A 505 12.53 6.99 -35.45
C LEU A 505 13.09 8.34 -35.96
N VAL A 506 14.40 8.48 -35.99
CA VAL A 506 15.08 9.72 -36.44
C VAL A 506 14.86 9.93 -37.95
N SER A 507 14.94 8.88 -38.76
CA SER A 507 14.65 9.04 -40.22
C SER A 507 13.18 9.40 -40.50
N GLY A 508 12.23 8.91 -39.66
CA GLY A 508 10.81 9.24 -39.82
C GLY A 508 10.43 10.60 -39.27
N LEU A 509 10.87 10.93 -38.08
CA LEU A 509 10.41 12.12 -37.32
C LEU A 509 11.51 13.18 -37.13
N GLY A 510 12.78 12.79 -37.12
CA GLY A 510 13.89 13.70 -36.83
C GLY A 510 14.10 14.77 -37.88
N SER A 511 13.70 14.52 -39.16
CA SER A 511 13.71 15.51 -40.23
C SER A 511 12.82 16.72 -39.97
N TYR A 512 11.81 16.57 -39.09
CA TYR A 512 10.90 17.66 -38.70
C TYR A 512 11.40 18.43 -37.46
N GLY A 513 12.56 18.05 -36.91
CA GLY A 513 13.22 18.72 -35.79
C GLY A 513 13.08 18.00 -34.45
N PRO A 514 13.89 18.42 -33.45
CA PRO A 514 13.98 17.74 -32.14
C PRO A 514 12.64 17.69 -31.36
N ILE A 515 11.83 18.74 -31.48
CA ILE A 515 10.53 18.84 -30.78
C ILE A 515 9.55 17.80 -31.31
N VAL A 516 9.50 17.57 -32.64
CA VAL A 516 8.60 16.60 -33.27
C VAL A 516 9.03 15.17 -32.89
N LEU A 517 10.33 14.90 -32.89
CA LEU A 517 10.87 13.62 -32.46
C LEU A 517 10.56 13.35 -30.98
N MET A 518 10.76 14.35 -30.11
CA MET A 518 10.43 14.24 -28.68
C MET A 518 8.92 14.02 -28.48
N ALA A 519 8.06 14.72 -29.23
CA ALA A 519 6.61 14.50 -29.20
C ALA A 519 6.25 13.08 -29.65
N GLY A 520 6.89 12.55 -30.70
CA GLY A 520 6.70 11.16 -31.13
C GLY A 520 7.07 10.14 -30.07
N ILE A 521 8.20 10.33 -29.37
CA ILE A 521 8.62 9.51 -28.24
C ILE A 521 7.62 9.62 -27.09
N TYR A 522 7.17 10.83 -26.75
CA TYR A 522 6.14 11.06 -25.75
C TYR A 522 4.85 10.28 -26.06
N PHE A 523 4.32 10.43 -27.27
CA PHE A 523 3.10 9.75 -27.70
C PHE A 523 3.23 8.24 -27.69
N THR A 524 4.35 7.69 -28.19
CA THR A 524 4.62 6.26 -28.17
C THR A 524 4.68 5.74 -26.74
N THR A 525 5.40 6.44 -25.85
CA THR A 525 5.49 6.12 -24.44
C THR A 525 4.13 6.16 -23.76
N SER A 526 3.35 7.21 -24.00
CA SER A 526 2.00 7.37 -23.44
C SER A 526 1.04 6.29 -23.93
N LEU A 527 1.12 5.88 -25.18
CA LEU A 527 0.32 4.79 -25.72
C LEU A 527 0.71 3.45 -25.07
N MET A 528 2.01 3.16 -24.96
CA MET A 528 2.50 1.92 -24.34
C MET A 528 2.07 1.81 -22.88
N THR A 529 2.17 2.88 -22.10
CA THR A 529 1.85 2.85 -20.66
C THR A 529 0.34 2.67 -20.38
N MET A 530 -0.54 2.80 -21.38
CA MET A 530 -1.96 2.45 -21.25
C MET A 530 -2.18 0.94 -21.06
N PHE A 531 -1.26 0.13 -21.55
CA PHE A 531 -1.36 -1.33 -21.57
C PHE A 531 -0.30 -2.00 -20.69
N ILE A 532 0.82 -1.34 -20.47
CA ILE A 532 1.98 -1.86 -19.74
C ILE A 532 2.22 -0.96 -18.51
N SER A 533 2.82 -1.50 -17.44
CA SER A 533 3.13 -0.69 -16.26
C SER A 533 4.10 0.45 -16.57
N ASN A 534 3.96 1.56 -15.84
CA ASN A 534 4.79 2.77 -16.00
C ASN A 534 6.30 2.47 -15.96
N THR A 535 6.69 1.59 -15.04
CA THR A 535 8.10 1.20 -14.85
C THR A 535 8.65 0.46 -16.07
N VAL A 536 7.91 -0.54 -16.58
CA VAL A 536 8.30 -1.31 -17.77
C VAL A 536 8.40 -0.39 -18.99
N THR A 537 7.40 0.46 -19.18
CA THR A 537 7.39 1.42 -20.30
C THR A 537 8.61 2.33 -20.25
N ALA A 538 8.96 2.86 -19.07
CA ALA A 538 10.13 3.72 -18.92
C ALA A 538 11.44 2.96 -19.22
N VAL A 539 11.59 1.71 -18.74
CA VAL A 539 12.78 0.89 -18.99
C VAL A 539 12.96 0.61 -20.49
N LEU A 540 11.88 0.37 -21.21
CA LEU A 540 11.93 0.10 -22.65
C LEU A 540 12.22 1.36 -23.46
N MET A 541 11.61 2.48 -23.10
CA MET A 541 11.67 3.71 -23.90
C MET A 541 12.87 4.61 -23.57
N ALA A 542 13.43 4.54 -22.36
CA ALA A 542 14.53 5.42 -21.96
C ALA A 542 15.79 5.24 -22.82
N PRO A 543 16.29 4.01 -23.10
CA PRO A 543 17.44 3.81 -23.97
C PRO A 543 17.20 4.32 -25.40
N ILE A 544 16.00 4.11 -25.93
CA ILE A 544 15.59 4.55 -27.27
C ILE A 544 15.58 6.09 -27.34
N ALA A 545 14.99 6.73 -26.33
CA ALA A 545 14.94 8.18 -26.24
C ALA A 545 16.33 8.82 -26.10
N LEU A 546 17.19 8.23 -25.27
CA LEU A 546 18.58 8.66 -25.10
C LEU A 546 19.33 8.58 -26.41
N GLN A 547 19.32 7.41 -27.07
CA GLN A 547 20.04 7.17 -28.32
C GLN A 547 19.54 8.09 -29.44
N SER A 548 18.20 8.31 -29.52
CA SER A 548 17.61 9.20 -30.51
C SER A 548 18.07 10.66 -30.32
N ALA A 549 18.17 11.12 -29.06
CA ALA A 549 18.64 12.47 -28.78
C ALA A 549 20.13 12.64 -29.10
N VAL A 550 20.97 11.67 -28.71
CA VAL A 550 22.41 11.68 -28.99
C VAL A 550 22.65 11.69 -30.50
N GLN A 551 21.89 10.92 -31.29
CA GLN A 551 22.03 10.81 -32.72
C GLN A 551 21.75 12.13 -33.47
N ILE A 552 20.80 12.92 -33.00
CA ILE A 552 20.52 14.27 -33.59
C ILE A 552 21.36 15.37 -32.94
N GLY A 553 22.31 15.03 -32.04
CA GLY A 553 23.26 15.95 -31.44
C GLY A 553 22.66 16.90 -30.40
N VAL A 554 21.55 16.51 -29.72
CA VAL A 554 20.91 17.31 -28.67
C VAL A 554 21.02 16.65 -27.30
N SER A 555 20.84 17.44 -26.25
CA SER A 555 20.83 16.91 -24.88
C SER A 555 19.75 15.83 -24.70
N PRO A 556 20.08 14.65 -24.13
CA PRO A 556 19.11 13.58 -23.91
C PRO A 556 18.14 13.87 -22.74
N VAL A 557 18.48 14.83 -21.86
CA VAL A 557 17.69 15.12 -20.65
C VAL A 557 16.23 15.44 -20.97
N PRO A 558 15.88 16.37 -21.89
CA PRO A 558 14.49 16.65 -22.21
C PRO A 558 13.71 15.44 -22.77
N PHE A 559 14.38 14.60 -23.57
CA PHE A 559 13.79 13.39 -24.14
C PHE A 559 13.47 12.35 -23.04
N LEU A 560 14.38 12.18 -22.11
CA LEU A 560 14.20 11.31 -20.97
C LEU A 560 13.11 11.83 -20.02
N PHE A 561 13.03 13.15 -19.82
CA PHE A 561 11.91 13.76 -19.09
C PHE A 561 10.58 13.53 -19.80
N ALA A 562 10.53 13.62 -21.11
CA ALA A 562 9.33 13.29 -21.89
C ALA A 562 8.88 11.84 -21.67
N VAL A 563 9.82 10.89 -21.60
CA VAL A 563 9.53 9.49 -21.30
C VAL A 563 8.93 9.33 -19.90
N THR A 564 9.54 9.94 -18.86
CA THR A 564 9.05 9.77 -17.49
C THR A 564 7.68 10.41 -17.28
N VAL A 565 7.47 11.58 -17.87
CA VAL A 565 6.16 12.28 -17.81
C VAL A 565 5.10 11.45 -18.53
N ALA A 566 5.37 10.99 -19.76
CA ALA A 566 4.45 10.15 -20.51
C ALA A 566 4.12 8.83 -19.80
N ALA A 567 5.13 8.16 -19.23
CA ALA A 567 4.94 6.94 -18.47
C ALA A 567 4.12 7.15 -17.18
N SER A 568 4.31 8.27 -16.50
CA SER A 568 3.65 8.55 -15.22
C SER A 568 2.25 9.14 -15.37
N MET A 569 1.97 9.85 -16.48
CA MET A 569 0.67 10.46 -16.77
C MET A 569 -0.29 9.50 -17.51
N CYS A 570 -0.31 8.23 -17.11
CA CYS A 570 -1.21 7.24 -17.68
C CYS A 570 -2.61 7.37 -17.09
N PHE A 571 -3.33 8.35 -17.52
CA PHE A 571 -4.64 8.68 -16.98
C PHE A 571 -5.79 8.08 -17.80
N ALA A 572 -5.61 7.75 -19.07
CA ALA A 572 -6.66 7.28 -19.96
C ALA A 572 -7.19 5.86 -19.65
N SER A 573 -6.42 5.05 -18.96
CA SER A 573 -6.86 3.71 -18.56
C SER A 573 -7.04 3.62 -17.03
N PRO A 574 -8.22 3.19 -16.56
CA PRO A 574 -8.46 3.01 -15.13
C PRO A 574 -7.65 1.86 -14.52
N PHE A 575 -7.16 0.93 -15.35
CA PHE A 575 -6.41 -0.26 -14.89
C PHE A 575 -4.90 -0.14 -15.09
N SER A 576 -4.43 0.90 -15.75
CA SER A 576 -3.00 1.09 -16.04
C SER A 576 -2.16 1.34 -14.79
N THR A 577 -2.74 1.96 -13.79
CA THR A 577 -2.06 2.23 -12.52
C THR A 577 -2.90 1.82 -11.32
N PRO A 578 -2.27 1.25 -10.26
CA PRO A 578 -2.97 0.91 -9.03
C PRO A 578 -3.72 2.09 -8.36
N PRO A 579 -3.22 3.34 -8.37
CA PRO A 579 -3.96 4.51 -7.91
C PRO A 579 -5.34 4.66 -8.56
N ASN A 580 -5.40 4.55 -9.88
CA ASN A 580 -6.66 4.67 -10.62
C ASN A 580 -7.63 3.53 -10.27
N ALA A 581 -7.11 2.30 -10.17
CA ALA A 581 -7.91 1.13 -9.80
C ALA A 581 -8.51 1.25 -8.38
N LEU A 582 -7.78 1.82 -7.42
CA LEU A 582 -8.25 2.01 -6.04
C LEU A 582 -9.43 2.97 -5.92
N VAL A 583 -9.45 4.04 -6.72
CA VAL A 583 -10.52 5.05 -6.64
C VAL A 583 -11.77 4.66 -7.42
N MET A 584 -11.69 3.70 -8.35
CA MET A 584 -12.83 3.28 -9.16
C MET A 584 -14.03 2.78 -8.36
N PRO A 585 -13.88 1.77 -7.48
CA PRO A 585 -15.01 1.26 -6.69
C PRO A 585 -15.53 2.32 -5.72
N ALA A 586 -14.64 3.05 -5.06
CA ALA A 586 -15.00 4.08 -4.09
C ALA A 586 -15.74 5.28 -4.72
N GLY A 587 -15.37 5.63 -5.95
CA GLY A 587 -15.99 6.70 -6.73
C GLY A 587 -17.18 6.25 -7.56
N GLN A 588 -17.46 4.93 -7.62
CA GLN A 588 -18.49 4.33 -8.50
C GLN A 588 -18.33 4.74 -9.97
N TYR A 589 -17.08 4.84 -10.43
CA TYR A 589 -16.79 5.23 -11.81
C TYR A 589 -16.97 4.06 -12.76
N THR A 590 -17.55 4.35 -13.93
CA THR A 590 -17.54 3.41 -15.06
C THR A 590 -16.25 3.56 -15.85
N PHE A 591 -15.85 2.50 -16.58
CA PHE A 591 -14.69 2.54 -17.47
C PHE A 591 -14.74 3.75 -18.40
N MET A 592 -15.89 3.99 -19.03
CA MET A 592 -16.08 5.12 -19.95
C MET A 592 -15.97 6.48 -19.25
N ALA A 593 -16.43 6.61 -18.01
CA ALA A 593 -16.28 7.87 -17.27
C ALA A 593 -14.81 8.25 -17.07
N VAL A 594 -13.95 7.25 -16.80
CA VAL A 594 -12.51 7.46 -16.66
C VAL A 594 -11.88 7.79 -18.00
N SER A 595 -12.15 7.03 -19.05
CA SER A 595 -11.59 7.23 -20.39
C SER A 595 -12.02 8.55 -21.01
N TYR A 596 -13.28 8.97 -20.85
CA TYR A 596 -13.76 10.26 -21.36
C TYR A 596 -13.15 11.46 -20.65
N THR A 597 -12.89 11.36 -19.34
CA THR A 597 -12.20 12.43 -18.60
C THR A 597 -10.80 12.68 -19.15
N HIS A 598 -10.24 11.70 -19.86
CA HIS A 598 -8.87 11.75 -20.41
C HIS A 598 -8.76 12.11 -21.89
N LEU A 599 -9.71 11.65 -22.72
CA LEU A 599 -9.69 12.00 -24.14
C LEU A 599 -9.88 13.52 -24.36
N THR A 600 -10.28 14.23 -23.31
CA THR A 600 -10.42 15.70 -23.33
C THR A 600 -9.26 16.44 -22.65
N LEU A 601 -8.24 15.70 -22.15
CA LEU A 601 -6.98 16.30 -21.71
C LEU A 601 -6.02 16.35 -22.91
N PRO A 602 -5.47 17.53 -23.27
CA PRO A 602 -4.46 17.64 -24.31
C PRO A 602 -3.12 17.02 -23.92
#